data_156932274d1cffed10df4e9841f51084
#
_entry.id   156932274d1cffed10df4e9841f51084
#
_cell.length_a   1.000
_cell.length_b   1.000
_cell.length_c   1.000
_cell.angle_alpha   90.00
_cell.angle_beta   90.00
_cell.angle_gamma   90.00
#
_symmetry.space_group_name_H-M   'P 1'
#
loop_
_entity.id
_entity.type
_entity.pdbx_description
1 polymer ?
#
loop_
_entity_poly.entity_id
_entity_poly.type
_entity_poly.pdbx_seq_one_letter_code
_entity_poly.pdbx_strand_id
1 'polypeptide(L)'
;MIRFVAAAGAAATCLLLATSAQPVAAPDARALPMQFELWTEGPSQACGKDCRTWVSAAGAITSDTPREFEAFAKKNKIEGFTIALDSDGGSVLGALALGRTVRKLGMTTTVGKTIDLNAADGGRKRAKLQPRAYCESMCAFVLLAGVERRVPAEARVMVHQIWLGDRRDDPTAANYSAEDLVVVQRDIGRLARYTVEMGGGVDLLEIALKIPPWEPMRILTRDEMRTMKVTTAGDAPEVISGAATNSAALASGARAAAIGQGWGMLAVEGRPTLGRSHPLTVEGDEIGAFELKFACGEPGRDYIVTYVEQRRVAESGRATAVLSEVEISLAGKPVQLKVVASLPRDGTSELNSIASGRVSVEMLKAFADPGSRSLMVETSSDDAITAIRIGNAGIAQVLPTLAASCAAGQPPLRNSARNAMRQGG
;
A
#
# COMPACT_ATOMS: atom_id res chain seq x y z
N MET A 1 -24.10 -41.99 -75.73
CA MET A 1 -23.12 -40.96 -75.32
C MET A 1 -23.65 -40.25 -74.09
N ILE A 2 -23.22 -40.64 -72.91
CA ILE A 2 -23.64 -40.09 -71.62
C ILE A 2 -22.45 -39.34 -71.07
N ARG A 3 -22.57 -38.02 -70.88
CA ARG A 3 -21.55 -37.16 -70.29
C ARG A 3 -21.80 -37.10 -68.78
N PHE A 4 -20.85 -37.58 -68.01
CA PHE A 4 -20.78 -37.33 -66.55
C PHE A 4 -20.21 -35.98 -66.29
N VAL A 5 -20.93 -35.16 -65.54
CA VAL A 5 -20.43 -33.91 -64.95
C VAL A 5 -20.03 -34.18 -63.51
N ALA A 6 -18.76 -34.03 -63.20
CA ALA A 6 -18.23 -34.12 -61.84
C ALA A 6 -18.40 -32.75 -61.14
N ALA A 7 -19.16 -32.73 -60.05
CA ALA A 7 -19.28 -31.57 -59.18
C ALA A 7 -18.19 -31.64 -58.10
N ALA A 8 -17.27 -30.66 -58.13
CA ALA A 8 -16.27 -30.47 -57.08
C ALA A 8 -16.89 -29.67 -55.91
N GLY A 9 -17.11 -30.31 -54.77
CA GLY A 9 -17.55 -29.65 -53.54
C GLY A 9 -16.34 -29.06 -52.82
N ALA A 10 -16.30 -27.73 -52.71
CA ALA A 10 -15.35 -27.00 -51.86
C ALA A 10 -15.86 -27.00 -50.41
N ALA A 11 -15.20 -27.76 -49.54
CA ALA A 11 -15.44 -27.70 -48.11
C ALA A 11 -14.72 -26.49 -47.52
N ALA A 12 -15.47 -25.44 -47.14
CA ALA A 12 -14.96 -24.30 -46.41
C ALA A 12 -14.82 -24.65 -44.93
N THR A 13 -13.59 -24.86 -44.48
CA THR A 13 -13.27 -25.06 -43.05
C THR A 13 -13.27 -23.71 -42.35
N CYS A 14 -14.36 -23.38 -41.62
CA CYS A 14 -14.38 -22.22 -40.69
C CYS A 14 -13.48 -22.53 -39.48
N LEU A 15 -12.31 -21.94 -39.45
CA LEU A 15 -11.47 -21.89 -38.23
C LEU A 15 -12.11 -20.89 -37.25
N LEU A 16 -12.81 -21.41 -36.24
CA LEU A 16 -13.24 -20.61 -35.08
C LEU A 16 -12.01 -20.27 -34.25
N LEU A 17 -11.49 -19.06 -34.42
CA LEU A 17 -10.53 -18.45 -33.50
C LEU A 17 -11.24 -18.18 -32.17
N ALA A 18 -11.13 -19.10 -31.21
CA ALA A 18 -11.52 -18.86 -29.84
C ALA A 18 -10.56 -17.80 -29.23
N THR A 19 -10.98 -16.55 -29.25
CA THR A 19 -10.31 -15.51 -28.46
C THR A 19 -10.57 -15.79 -26.98
N SER A 20 -9.58 -16.37 -26.31
CA SER A 20 -9.57 -16.50 -24.86
C SER A 20 -9.53 -15.10 -24.27
N ALA A 21 -10.67 -14.60 -23.80
CA ALA A 21 -10.74 -13.40 -22.97
C ALA A 21 -9.92 -13.68 -21.70
N GLN A 22 -8.74 -13.05 -21.58
CA GLN A 22 -7.95 -13.11 -20.37
C GLN A 22 -8.73 -12.40 -19.26
N PRO A 23 -8.84 -12.97 -18.04
CA PRO A 23 -9.47 -12.29 -16.93
C PRO A 23 -8.66 -11.03 -16.61
N VAL A 24 -9.28 -9.87 -16.78
CA VAL A 24 -8.75 -8.60 -16.28
C VAL A 24 -8.59 -8.74 -14.76
N ALA A 25 -7.41 -8.50 -14.24
CA ALA A 25 -7.19 -8.51 -12.80
C ALA A 25 -8.17 -7.53 -12.14
N ALA A 26 -8.91 -8.00 -11.14
CA ALA A 26 -9.84 -7.14 -10.42
C ALA A 26 -9.06 -5.96 -9.80
N PRO A 27 -9.56 -4.73 -9.94
CA PRO A 27 -8.92 -3.55 -9.33
C PRO A 27 -8.79 -3.75 -7.82
N ASP A 28 -7.75 -3.17 -7.22
CA ASP A 28 -7.59 -3.19 -5.77
C ASP A 28 -8.82 -2.54 -5.12
N ALA A 29 -9.55 -3.29 -4.29
CA ALA A 29 -10.75 -2.81 -3.62
C ALA A 29 -10.51 -1.52 -2.82
N ARG A 30 -9.29 -1.30 -2.34
CA ARG A 30 -8.89 -0.10 -1.59
C ARG A 30 -8.79 1.16 -2.47
N ALA A 31 -8.58 1.01 -3.78
CA ALA A 31 -8.53 2.12 -4.73
C ALA A 31 -9.92 2.56 -5.23
N LEU A 32 -10.93 1.71 -5.06
CA LEU A 32 -12.32 2.02 -5.43
C LEU A 32 -13.00 2.84 -4.32
N PRO A 33 -14.11 3.55 -4.62
CA PRO A 33 -14.93 4.17 -3.58
C PRO A 33 -15.32 3.15 -2.50
N MET A 34 -15.28 3.59 -1.23
CA MET A 34 -15.51 2.73 -0.08
C MET A 34 -16.88 2.03 -0.16
N GLN A 35 -16.86 0.72 0.02
CA GLN A 35 -18.05 -0.12 0.03
C GLN A 35 -18.33 -0.64 1.44
N PHE A 36 -19.61 -0.78 1.77
CA PHE A 36 -20.05 -1.29 3.06
C PHE A 36 -20.82 -2.60 2.87
N GLU A 37 -20.40 -3.64 3.57
CA GLU A 37 -21.05 -4.94 3.54
C GLU A 37 -21.15 -5.56 4.93
N LEU A 38 -22.25 -6.30 5.17
CA LEU A 38 -22.44 -7.02 6.41
C LEU A 38 -21.99 -8.46 6.24
N TRP A 39 -21.06 -8.91 7.09
CA TRP A 39 -20.47 -10.23 7.04
C TRP A 39 -20.61 -10.97 8.35
N THR A 40 -20.67 -12.28 8.27
CA THR A 40 -20.63 -13.18 9.43
C THR A 40 -19.42 -14.10 9.31
N GLU A 41 -18.77 -14.36 10.42
CA GLU A 41 -17.60 -15.23 10.51
C GLU A 41 -17.91 -16.64 9.98
N GLY A 42 -16.96 -17.23 9.24
CA GLY A 42 -17.12 -18.56 8.67
C GLY A 42 -15.81 -19.33 8.61
N PRO A 43 -15.92 -20.62 8.33
CA PRO A 43 -17.16 -21.39 8.14
C PRO A 43 -17.95 -21.55 9.44
N SER A 44 -19.30 -21.71 9.37
CA SER A 44 -20.18 -21.81 10.54
C SER A 44 -19.80 -22.92 11.51
N GLN A 45 -19.23 -24.02 11.00
CA GLN A 45 -18.75 -25.13 11.81
C GLN A 45 -17.57 -24.74 12.73
N ALA A 46 -16.81 -23.70 12.39
CA ALA A 46 -15.65 -23.26 13.17
C ALA A 46 -16.05 -22.38 14.37
N CYS A 47 -17.12 -21.60 14.27
CA CYS A 47 -17.56 -20.65 15.31
C CYS A 47 -18.92 -20.95 15.93
N GLY A 48 -19.74 -21.82 15.33
CA GLY A 48 -21.03 -22.24 15.89
C GLY A 48 -22.00 -21.08 16.14
N LYS A 49 -22.44 -20.93 17.39
CA LYS A 49 -23.32 -19.83 17.83
C LYS A 49 -22.55 -18.52 18.09
N ASP A 50 -21.25 -18.60 18.25
CA ASP A 50 -20.38 -17.48 18.63
C ASP A 50 -19.75 -16.80 17.40
N CYS A 51 -20.27 -17.06 16.18
CA CYS A 51 -19.82 -16.42 14.97
C CYS A 51 -19.99 -14.90 15.04
N ARG A 52 -18.89 -14.18 14.97
CA ARG A 52 -18.87 -12.71 14.97
C ARG A 52 -19.54 -12.17 13.72
N THR A 53 -20.18 -11.01 13.85
CA THR A 53 -20.72 -10.26 12.72
C THR A 53 -20.11 -8.88 12.72
N TRP A 54 -19.71 -8.39 11.53
CA TRP A 54 -19.12 -7.08 11.37
C TRP A 54 -19.52 -6.41 10.06
N VAL A 55 -19.36 -5.10 10.02
CA VAL A 55 -19.44 -4.31 8.80
C VAL A 55 -18.05 -4.20 8.20
N SER A 56 -17.85 -4.64 6.96
CA SER A 56 -16.66 -4.35 6.19
C SER A 56 -16.77 -2.93 5.61
N ALA A 57 -15.72 -2.12 5.74
CA ALA A 57 -15.58 -0.82 5.12
C ALA A 57 -14.26 -0.80 4.35
N ALA A 58 -14.30 -1.22 3.10
CA ALA A 58 -13.13 -1.33 2.23
C ALA A 58 -13.19 -0.30 1.10
N GLY A 59 -12.10 0.43 0.88
CA GLY A 59 -12.01 1.40 -0.21
C GLY A 59 -11.61 2.81 0.21
N ALA A 60 -11.53 3.70 -0.79
CA ALA A 60 -11.21 5.11 -0.62
C ALA A 60 -12.43 5.89 -0.09
N ILE A 61 -12.19 6.77 0.87
CA ILE A 61 -13.22 7.64 1.43
C ILE A 61 -13.48 8.79 0.45
N THR A 62 -14.69 8.89 -0.06
CA THR A 62 -15.14 9.97 -0.95
C THR A 62 -16.04 10.96 -0.21
N SER A 63 -16.45 12.04 -0.88
CA SER A 63 -17.48 12.96 -0.36
C SER A 63 -18.85 12.29 -0.17
N ASP A 64 -19.14 11.23 -0.94
CA ASP A 64 -20.41 10.50 -0.91
C ASP A 64 -20.45 9.40 0.15
N THR A 65 -19.28 8.92 0.59
CA THR A 65 -19.15 7.82 1.57
C THR A 65 -20.03 7.97 2.81
N PRO A 66 -20.16 9.14 3.46
CA PRO A 66 -21.04 9.29 4.62
C PRO A 66 -22.51 9.01 4.31
N ARG A 67 -23.00 9.51 3.19
CA ARG A 67 -24.38 9.32 2.73
C ARG A 67 -24.67 7.83 2.45
N GLU A 68 -23.73 7.16 1.80
CA GLU A 68 -23.82 5.74 1.48
C GLU A 68 -23.79 4.90 2.74
N PHE A 69 -22.95 5.25 3.72
CA PHE A 69 -22.92 4.59 5.02
C PHE A 69 -24.21 4.78 5.81
N GLU A 70 -24.77 5.98 5.85
CA GLU A 70 -26.05 6.26 6.53
C GLU A 70 -27.21 5.44 5.93
N ALA A 71 -27.26 5.35 4.59
CA ALA A 71 -28.26 4.54 3.90
C ALA A 71 -28.07 3.05 4.22
N PHE A 72 -26.81 2.57 4.22
CA PHE A 72 -26.49 1.20 4.61
C PHE A 72 -26.85 0.89 6.06
N ALA A 73 -26.51 1.77 6.99
CA ALA A 73 -26.79 1.63 8.41
C ALA A 73 -28.30 1.56 8.69
N LYS A 74 -29.06 2.45 8.09
CA LYS A 74 -30.54 2.46 8.20
C LYS A 74 -31.17 1.16 7.71
N LYS A 75 -30.64 0.60 6.62
CA LYS A 75 -31.15 -0.66 6.03
C LYS A 75 -30.83 -1.87 6.91
N ASN A 76 -29.65 -1.92 7.53
CA ASN A 76 -29.11 -3.12 8.15
C ASN A 76 -29.17 -3.12 9.69
N LYS A 77 -29.54 -2.01 10.33
CA LYS A 77 -29.65 -1.88 11.80
C LYS A 77 -28.35 -2.31 12.50
N ILE A 78 -27.28 -1.59 12.23
CA ILE A 78 -25.90 -1.96 12.64
C ILE A 78 -25.40 -1.23 13.88
N GLU A 79 -26.30 -0.67 14.69
CA GLU A 79 -25.96 0.00 15.95
C GLU A 79 -25.15 -0.94 16.86
N GLY A 80 -24.02 -0.46 17.37
CA GLY A 80 -23.14 -1.24 18.26
C GLY A 80 -22.28 -2.29 17.56
N PHE A 81 -22.39 -2.48 16.24
CA PHE A 81 -21.58 -3.46 15.53
C PHE A 81 -20.12 -3.02 15.44
N THR A 82 -19.24 -3.98 15.14
CA THR A 82 -17.87 -3.68 14.77
C THR A 82 -17.80 -3.30 13.29
N ILE A 83 -17.10 -2.21 12.97
CA ILE A 83 -16.74 -1.85 11.60
C ILE A 83 -15.24 -2.13 11.40
N ALA A 84 -14.92 -2.95 10.39
CA ALA A 84 -13.57 -3.33 10.01
C ALA A 84 -13.12 -2.47 8.81
N LEU A 85 -12.06 -1.71 9.02
CA LEU A 85 -11.51 -0.74 8.09
C LEU A 85 -10.34 -1.33 7.30
N ASP A 86 -10.38 -1.22 5.98
CA ASP A 86 -9.26 -1.50 5.05
C ASP A 86 -9.27 -0.43 3.96
N SER A 87 -8.56 0.69 4.18
CA SER A 87 -8.77 1.92 3.42
C SER A 87 -7.50 2.73 3.20
N ASP A 88 -7.37 3.29 2.01
CA ASP A 88 -6.31 4.25 1.64
C ASP A 88 -6.59 5.68 2.15
N GLY A 89 -7.66 5.89 2.94
CA GLY A 89 -8.08 7.23 3.33
C GLY A 89 -8.86 7.94 2.23
N GLY A 90 -8.67 9.25 2.09
CA GLY A 90 -9.33 10.05 1.05
C GLY A 90 -9.87 11.38 1.56
N SER A 91 -11.13 11.72 1.26
CA SER A 91 -11.75 13.01 1.58
C SER A 91 -11.74 13.32 3.07
N VAL A 92 -11.16 14.46 3.46
CA VAL A 92 -11.16 14.97 4.84
C VAL A 92 -12.60 15.11 5.35
N LEU A 93 -13.43 15.85 4.63
CA LEU A 93 -14.81 16.10 5.04
C LEU A 93 -15.64 14.81 5.06
N GLY A 94 -15.43 13.93 4.09
CA GLY A 94 -16.07 12.61 4.03
C GLY A 94 -15.72 11.77 5.27
N ALA A 95 -14.44 11.70 5.63
CA ALA A 95 -13.97 10.95 6.78
C ALA A 95 -14.53 11.48 8.12
N LEU A 96 -14.52 12.81 8.30
CA LEU A 96 -15.06 13.42 9.52
C LEU A 96 -16.57 13.17 9.66
N ALA A 97 -17.33 13.25 8.56
CA ALA A 97 -18.76 12.97 8.57
C ALA A 97 -19.05 11.50 8.82
N LEU A 98 -18.37 10.59 8.12
CA LEU A 98 -18.46 9.15 8.34
C LEU A 98 -18.17 8.79 9.79
N GLY A 99 -17.07 9.31 10.36
CA GLY A 99 -16.70 9.03 11.74
C GLY A 99 -17.74 9.51 12.74
N ARG A 100 -18.36 10.68 12.56
CA ARG A 100 -19.44 11.13 13.43
C ARG A 100 -20.64 10.18 13.39
N THR A 101 -20.97 9.64 12.21
CA THR A 101 -22.05 8.64 12.08
C THR A 101 -21.66 7.33 12.78
N VAL A 102 -20.42 6.84 12.62
CA VAL A 102 -19.89 5.67 13.34
C VAL A 102 -19.99 5.86 14.87
N ARG A 103 -19.56 7.02 15.39
CA ARG A 103 -19.65 7.37 16.80
C ARG A 103 -21.11 7.41 17.30
N LYS A 104 -21.98 8.06 16.55
CA LYS A 104 -23.42 8.19 16.86
C LYS A 104 -24.10 6.83 16.95
N LEU A 105 -23.69 5.86 16.12
CA LEU A 105 -24.21 4.49 16.13
C LEU A 105 -23.57 3.61 17.23
N GLY A 106 -22.68 4.15 18.06
CA GLY A 106 -22.02 3.42 19.14
C GLY A 106 -21.16 2.27 18.66
N MET A 107 -20.57 2.35 17.45
CA MET A 107 -19.85 1.24 16.84
C MET A 107 -18.44 1.08 17.43
N THR A 108 -17.97 -0.18 17.46
CA THR A 108 -16.56 -0.50 17.65
C THR A 108 -15.82 -0.40 16.31
N THR A 109 -14.60 0.16 16.28
CA THR A 109 -13.76 0.18 15.08
C THR A 109 -12.59 -0.78 15.22
N THR A 110 -12.23 -1.42 14.10
CA THR A 110 -11.02 -2.24 13.99
C THR A 110 -10.40 -2.07 12.61
N VAL A 111 -9.13 -2.45 12.48
CA VAL A 111 -8.46 -2.55 11.18
C VAL A 111 -8.40 -4.01 10.77
N GLY A 112 -8.91 -4.35 9.59
CA GLY A 112 -8.96 -5.73 9.15
C GLY A 112 -9.52 -5.87 7.74
N LYS A 113 -8.95 -6.79 6.97
CA LYS A 113 -9.38 -7.12 5.61
C LYS A 113 -10.41 -8.25 5.64
N THR A 114 -11.55 -8.01 5.06
CA THR A 114 -12.60 -9.03 4.91
C THR A 114 -12.33 -9.89 3.69
N ILE A 115 -12.21 -11.20 3.88
CA ILE A 115 -11.99 -12.19 2.82
C ILE A 115 -13.27 -13.00 2.66
N ASP A 116 -13.95 -12.83 1.53
CA ASP A 116 -15.14 -13.61 1.18
C ASP A 116 -14.78 -15.08 1.04
N LEU A 117 -15.52 -15.94 1.69
CA LEU A 117 -15.37 -17.41 1.59
C LEU A 117 -16.22 -18.00 0.47
N ASN A 118 -16.91 -17.15 -0.33
CA ASN A 118 -17.83 -17.58 -1.38
C ASN A 118 -18.89 -18.58 -0.86
N ALA A 119 -19.22 -18.48 0.41
CA ALA A 119 -20.18 -19.35 1.10
C ALA A 119 -21.32 -18.50 1.70
N ALA A 120 -22.52 -19.01 1.62
CA ALA A 120 -23.68 -18.43 2.30
C ALA A 120 -24.34 -19.52 3.15
N ASP A 121 -24.76 -19.13 4.35
CA ASP A 121 -25.48 -20.00 5.27
C ASP A 121 -26.61 -19.20 5.89
N GLY A 122 -27.84 -19.68 5.76
CA GLY A 122 -29.03 -18.97 6.22
C GLY A 122 -29.22 -17.58 5.60
N GLY A 123 -28.78 -17.39 4.32
CA GLY A 123 -28.83 -16.12 3.60
C GLY A 123 -27.79 -15.08 4.05
N ARG A 124 -26.86 -15.43 4.93
CA ARG A 124 -25.78 -14.56 5.39
C ARG A 124 -24.47 -14.87 4.63
N LYS A 125 -23.83 -13.83 4.12
CA LYS A 125 -22.48 -13.93 3.52
C LYS A 125 -21.47 -14.32 4.60
N ARG A 126 -20.61 -15.31 4.30
CA ARG A 126 -19.56 -15.78 5.21
C ARG A 126 -18.21 -15.27 4.78
N ALA A 127 -17.45 -14.78 5.76
CA ALA A 127 -16.11 -14.25 5.54
C ALA A 127 -15.16 -14.60 6.68
N LYS A 128 -13.87 -14.42 6.41
CA LYS A 128 -12.80 -14.39 7.39
C LYS A 128 -12.33 -12.95 7.53
N LEU A 129 -12.20 -12.45 8.75
CA LEU A 129 -11.56 -11.18 9.03
C LEU A 129 -10.05 -11.42 9.20
N GLN A 130 -9.27 -10.99 8.21
CA GLN A 130 -7.81 -11.09 8.24
C GLN A 130 -7.24 -9.88 8.98
N PRO A 131 -6.37 -10.06 9.99
CA PRO A 131 -5.83 -8.96 10.77
C PRO A 131 -4.82 -8.10 10.01
N ARG A 132 -4.12 -8.67 9.02
CA ARG A 132 -3.19 -7.91 8.18
C ARG A 132 -3.98 -7.05 7.20
N ALA A 133 -4.07 -5.76 7.51
CA ALA A 133 -4.81 -4.75 6.76
C ALA A 133 -4.21 -3.36 7.01
N TYR A 134 -4.60 -2.40 6.19
CA TYR A 134 -4.03 -1.06 6.20
C TYR A 134 -5.11 -0.02 6.42
N CYS A 135 -4.87 0.90 7.35
CA CYS A 135 -5.70 2.06 7.58
C CYS A 135 -4.85 3.32 7.42
N GLU A 136 -4.96 3.96 6.25
CA GLU A 136 -4.06 5.01 5.81
C GLU A 136 -4.70 6.38 5.85
N SER A 137 -3.92 7.41 6.19
CA SER A 137 -4.32 8.81 6.10
C SER A 137 -5.64 9.07 6.86
N MET A 138 -6.68 9.54 6.18
CA MET A 138 -7.97 9.85 6.79
C MET A 138 -8.69 8.63 7.39
N CYS A 139 -8.31 7.40 7.02
CA CYS A 139 -8.80 6.19 7.69
C CYS A 139 -8.44 6.18 9.19
N ALA A 140 -7.25 6.64 9.58
CA ALA A 140 -6.83 6.72 10.98
C ALA A 140 -7.78 7.60 11.82
N PHE A 141 -8.35 8.63 11.22
CA PHE A 141 -9.33 9.50 11.87
C PHE A 141 -10.73 8.87 11.92
N VAL A 142 -11.12 8.06 10.93
CA VAL A 142 -12.35 7.24 11.04
C VAL A 142 -12.19 6.18 12.13
N LEU A 143 -11.01 5.58 12.29
CA LEU A 143 -10.72 4.64 13.38
C LEU A 143 -10.95 5.27 14.76
N LEU A 144 -10.61 6.54 14.96
CA LEU A 144 -10.87 7.29 16.21
C LEU A 144 -12.35 7.37 16.58
N ALA A 145 -13.25 7.22 15.61
CA ALA A 145 -14.69 7.34 15.85
C ALA A 145 -15.29 6.21 16.66
N GLY A 146 -14.65 5.04 16.72
CA GLY A 146 -15.13 3.92 17.52
C GLY A 146 -15.27 4.29 19.00
N VAL A 147 -16.34 3.82 19.65
CA VAL A 147 -16.46 3.89 21.12
C VAL A 147 -15.43 2.96 21.76
N GLU A 148 -15.17 1.83 21.14
CA GLU A 148 -14.04 0.96 21.37
C GLU A 148 -13.22 0.85 20.08
N ARG A 149 -11.88 0.92 20.19
CA ARG A 149 -10.95 0.93 19.07
C ARG A 149 -9.92 -0.16 19.26
N ARG A 150 -9.91 -1.12 18.34
CA ARG A 150 -9.02 -2.29 18.38
C ARG A 150 -8.18 -2.34 17.11
N VAL A 151 -6.87 -2.46 17.25
CA VAL A 151 -5.95 -2.60 16.12
C VAL A 151 -5.14 -3.88 16.29
N PRO A 152 -5.34 -4.91 15.44
CA PRO A 152 -4.57 -6.15 15.49
C PRO A 152 -3.05 -5.90 15.32
N ALA A 153 -2.20 -6.80 15.81
CA ALA A 153 -0.74 -6.65 15.75
C ALA A 153 -0.22 -6.56 14.32
N GLU A 154 -0.85 -7.26 13.41
CA GLU A 154 -0.48 -7.33 11.99
C GLU A 154 -1.02 -6.15 11.18
N ALA A 155 -1.96 -5.36 11.73
CA ALA A 155 -2.52 -4.21 11.05
C ALA A 155 -1.57 -3.01 11.09
N ARG A 156 -1.64 -2.17 10.07
CA ARG A 156 -0.87 -0.94 9.98
C ARG A 156 -1.81 0.27 9.95
N VAL A 157 -1.58 1.19 10.87
CA VAL A 157 -2.22 2.51 10.89
C VAL A 157 -1.17 3.52 10.47
N MET A 158 -1.42 4.25 9.39
CA MET A 158 -0.43 5.13 8.76
C MET A 158 -0.98 6.52 8.57
N VAL A 159 -0.13 7.51 8.83
CA VAL A 159 -0.51 8.92 8.75
C VAL A 159 0.49 9.74 7.95
N HIS A 160 0.00 10.80 7.34
CA HIS A 160 0.74 11.87 6.70
C HIS A 160 -0.12 13.15 6.73
N GLN A 161 0.45 14.30 6.36
CA GLN A 161 -0.31 15.55 6.34
C GLN A 161 -1.37 15.54 5.24
N ILE A 162 -2.44 16.31 5.48
CA ILE A 162 -3.49 16.51 4.48
C ILE A 162 -2.99 17.42 3.36
N TRP A 163 -3.46 17.18 2.14
CA TRP A 163 -3.21 18.04 0.99
C TRP A 163 -4.45 18.16 0.10
N LEU A 164 -4.38 19.03 -0.89
CA LEU A 164 -5.40 19.12 -1.93
C LEU A 164 -5.32 17.93 -2.86
N GLY A 165 -6.42 17.21 -3.02
CA GLY A 165 -6.47 15.91 -3.70
C GLY A 165 -6.11 15.96 -5.18
N ASP A 166 -6.33 17.09 -5.85
CA ASP A 166 -5.96 17.36 -7.25
C ASP A 166 -4.46 17.56 -7.46
N ARG A 167 -3.68 17.76 -6.37
CA ARG A 167 -2.23 17.92 -6.38
C ARG A 167 -1.46 16.65 -6.03
N ARG A 168 -2.14 15.51 -5.92
CA ARG A 168 -1.52 14.25 -5.52
C ARG A 168 -0.41 13.79 -6.49
N ASP A 169 -0.61 14.04 -7.79
CA ASP A 169 0.31 13.54 -8.83
C ASP A 169 1.50 14.48 -9.07
N ASP A 170 1.40 15.73 -8.60
CA ASP A 170 2.49 16.71 -8.63
C ASP A 170 2.52 17.53 -7.34
N PRO A 171 3.04 16.96 -6.25
CA PRO A 171 3.10 17.62 -4.94
C PRO A 171 4.07 18.82 -4.91
N THR A 172 4.96 18.92 -5.90
CA THR A 172 5.93 19.99 -6.02
C THR A 172 5.51 21.09 -7.00
N ALA A 173 4.31 20.99 -7.58
CA ALA A 173 3.77 22.04 -8.45
C ALA A 173 3.75 23.38 -7.72
N ALA A 174 4.41 24.36 -8.32
CA ALA A 174 4.70 25.66 -7.70
C ALA A 174 3.47 26.59 -7.48
N ASN A 175 2.27 26.13 -7.81
CA ASN A 175 1.09 26.99 -7.89
C ASN A 175 0.06 26.66 -6.80
N TYR A 176 0.36 26.99 -5.55
CA TYR A 176 -0.65 27.07 -4.50
C TYR A 176 -1.14 28.52 -4.40
N SER A 177 -2.44 28.71 -4.52
CA SER A 177 -3.07 30.00 -4.29
C SER A 177 -3.23 30.29 -2.80
N ALA A 178 -3.47 31.56 -2.43
CA ALA A 178 -3.83 31.90 -1.07
C ALA A 178 -5.12 31.20 -0.62
N GLU A 179 -6.07 30.94 -1.54
CA GLU A 179 -7.31 30.23 -1.27
C GLU A 179 -7.04 28.76 -0.93
N ASP A 180 -6.13 28.10 -1.64
CA ASP A 180 -5.70 26.72 -1.35
C ASP A 180 -5.15 26.59 0.08
N LEU A 181 -4.31 27.55 0.50
CA LEU A 181 -3.78 27.58 1.85
C LEU A 181 -4.88 27.78 2.90
N VAL A 182 -5.87 28.64 2.63
CA VAL A 182 -7.03 28.84 3.53
C VAL A 182 -7.85 27.55 3.65
N VAL A 183 -8.05 26.79 2.57
CA VAL A 183 -8.76 25.51 2.60
C VAL A 183 -8.00 24.53 3.47
N VAL A 184 -6.69 24.34 3.26
CA VAL A 184 -5.86 23.41 4.04
C VAL A 184 -5.87 23.81 5.53
N GLN A 185 -5.66 25.07 5.88
CA GLN A 185 -5.68 25.54 7.27
C GLN A 185 -7.03 25.30 7.94
N ARG A 186 -8.13 25.52 7.23
CA ARG A 186 -9.49 25.23 7.72
C ARG A 186 -9.69 23.75 7.98
N ASP A 187 -9.20 22.90 7.11
CA ASP A 187 -9.32 21.45 7.26
C ASP A 187 -8.44 20.93 8.41
N ILE A 188 -7.25 21.48 8.62
CA ILE A 188 -6.43 21.22 9.81
C ILE A 188 -7.21 21.56 11.08
N GLY A 189 -7.84 22.75 11.13
CA GLY A 189 -8.66 23.16 12.27
C GLY A 189 -9.86 22.25 12.53
N ARG A 190 -10.53 21.78 11.48
CA ARG A 190 -11.63 20.80 11.57
C ARG A 190 -11.14 19.46 12.10
N LEU A 191 -9.99 19.02 11.61
CA LEU A 191 -9.37 17.75 12.00
C LEU A 191 -8.93 17.78 13.47
N ALA A 192 -8.32 18.87 13.93
CA ALA A 192 -7.96 19.07 15.33
C ALA A 192 -9.19 18.98 16.25
N ARG A 193 -10.25 19.71 15.91
CA ARG A 193 -11.52 19.66 16.66
C ARG A 193 -12.10 18.25 16.70
N TYR A 194 -12.15 17.58 15.55
CA TYR A 194 -12.67 16.23 15.46
C TYR A 194 -11.84 15.23 16.27
N THR A 195 -10.52 15.32 16.26
CA THR A 195 -9.63 14.45 17.05
C THR A 195 -9.98 14.54 18.53
N VAL A 196 -10.17 15.73 19.06
CA VAL A 196 -10.59 15.95 20.45
C VAL A 196 -12.04 15.45 20.69
N GLU A 197 -12.95 15.73 19.78
CA GLU A 197 -14.36 15.27 19.82
C GLU A 197 -14.45 13.74 19.93
N MET A 198 -13.56 13.02 19.23
CA MET A 198 -13.49 11.56 19.25
C MET A 198 -12.64 11.01 20.41
N GLY A 199 -12.12 11.87 21.28
CA GLY A 199 -11.31 11.49 22.44
C GLY A 199 -9.91 11.00 22.07
N GLY A 200 -9.40 11.35 20.89
CA GLY A 200 -8.01 11.13 20.49
C GLY A 200 -7.08 12.20 21.06
N GLY A 201 -5.78 11.89 21.12
CA GLY A 201 -4.73 12.86 21.44
C GLY A 201 -4.41 13.76 20.25
N VAL A 202 -4.14 15.03 20.52
CA VAL A 202 -3.73 16.01 19.49
C VAL A 202 -2.39 15.65 18.85
N ASP A 203 -1.57 14.88 19.54
CA ASP A 203 -0.28 14.38 19.07
C ASP A 203 -0.41 13.57 17.77
N LEU A 204 -1.56 12.91 17.56
CA LEU A 204 -1.86 12.22 16.29
C LEU A 204 -1.81 13.18 15.10
N LEU A 205 -2.43 14.36 15.27
CA LEU A 205 -2.42 15.38 14.23
C LEU A 205 -1.02 16.00 14.09
N GLU A 206 -0.32 16.21 15.20
CA GLU A 206 1.04 16.74 15.18
C GLU A 206 1.97 15.80 14.40
N ILE A 207 1.95 14.48 14.66
CA ILE A 207 2.72 13.50 13.90
C ILE A 207 2.32 13.53 12.43
N ALA A 208 1.02 13.51 12.13
CA ALA A 208 0.55 13.53 10.75
C ALA A 208 1.04 14.76 9.98
N LEU A 209 1.02 15.94 10.60
CA LEU A 209 1.43 17.19 9.96
C LEU A 209 2.95 17.32 9.73
N LYS A 210 3.76 16.50 10.37
CA LYS A 210 5.22 16.44 10.14
C LYS A 210 5.61 15.66 8.89
N ILE A 211 4.71 14.82 8.36
CA ILE A 211 5.00 13.93 7.24
C ILE A 211 4.43 14.50 5.95
N PRO A 212 5.23 15.11 5.07
CA PRO A 212 4.76 15.63 3.80
C PRO A 212 4.12 14.56 2.92
N PRO A 213 3.17 14.92 2.03
CA PRO A 213 2.44 13.94 1.23
C PRO A 213 3.29 13.17 0.21
N TRP A 214 4.46 13.66 -0.13
CA TRP A 214 5.44 12.99 -1.01
C TRP A 214 6.42 12.09 -0.28
N GLU A 215 6.39 12.07 1.06
CA GLU A 215 7.19 11.19 1.89
C GLU A 215 6.48 9.87 2.20
N PRO A 216 7.23 8.84 2.64
CA PRO A 216 6.63 7.64 3.21
C PRO A 216 5.67 7.98 4.34
N MET A 217 4.50 7.37 4.36
CA MET A 217 3.57 7.54 5.46
C MET A 217 4.19 7.01 6.77
N ARG A 218 3.97 7.73 7.87
CA ARG A 218 4.39 7.28 9.19
C ARG A 218 3.49 6.15 9.67
N ILE A 219 4.06 4.97 9.92
CA ILE A 219 3.38 3.88 10.64
C ILE A 219 3.38 4.22 12.12
N LEU A 220 2.20 4.21 12.73
CA LEU A 220 2.07 4.42 14.16
C LEU A 220 2.48 3.16 14.92
N THR A 221 3.39 3.30 15.87
CA THR A 221 3.75 2.24 16.80
C THR A 221 2.60 1.94 17.78
N ARG A 222 2.66 0.79 18.46
CA ARG A 222 1.68 0.41 19.48
C ARG A 222 1.62 1.42 20.62
N ASP A 223 2.80 1.89 21.06
CA ASP A 223 2.90 2.85 22.14
C ASP A 223 2.33 4.21 21.75
N GLU A 224 2.62 4.68 20.53
CA GLU A 224 2.02 5.89 19.98
C GLU A 224 0.49 5.76 19.91
N MET A 225 -0.03 4.67 19.34
CA MET A 225 -1.48 4.45 19.25
C MET A 225 -2.15 4.46 20.63
N ARG A 226 -1.51 3.91 21.65
CA ARG A 226 -2.00 3.93 23.03
C ARG A 226 -1.96 5.33 23.63
N THR A 227 -0.80 5.99 23.55
CA THR A 227 -0.58 7.34 24.13
C THR A 227 -1.53 8.36 23.50
N MET A 228 -1.69 8.31 22.17
CA MET A 228 -2.59 9.19 21.42
C MET A 228 -4.05 8.73 21.45
N LYS A 229 -4.36 7.67 22.19
CA LYS A 229 -5.70 7.10 22.30
C LYS A 229 -6.33 6.71 20.95
N VAL A 230 -5.50 6.29 20.00
CA VAL A 230 -5.96 5.67 18.75
C VAL A 230 -6.55 4.29 19.03
N THR A 231 -6.05 3.60 20.05
CA THR A 231 -6.63 2.38 20.63
C THR A 231 -7.21 2.64 22.01
N THR A 232 -8.31 1.94 22.36
CA THR A 232 -8.95 2.02 23.69
C THR A 232 -8.93 0.70 24.43
N ALA A 233 -8.86 -0.45 23.74
CA ALA A 233 -8.71 -1.75 24.36
C ALA A 233 -7.29 -1.88 24.87
N GLY A 234 -7.13 -2.28 26.14
CA GLY A 234 -5.85 -2.73 26.66
C GLY A 234 -5.46 -3.99 25.90
N ASP A 235 -4.57 -3.87 24.94
CA ASP A 235 -3.87 -5.03 24.38
C ASP A 235 -3.18 -5.71 25.54
N ALA A 236 -3.46 -7.00 25.77
CA ALA A 236 -2.66 -7.80 26.67
C ALA A 236 -1.20 -7.66 26.20
N PRO A 237 -0.25 -7.44 27.11
CA PRO A 237 1.13 -7.21 26.72
C PRO A 237 1.69 -8.48 26.09
N GLU A 238 1.72 -8.52 24.76
CA GLU A 238 2.60 -9.44 24.08
C GLU A 238 4.00 -8.85 24.21
N VAL A 239 4.79 -9.48 25.07
CA VAL A 239 6.16 -9.08 25.37
C VAL A 239 7.00 -9.26 24.12
N ILE A 240 7.13 -8.20 23.33
CA ILE A 240 8.22 -8.06 22.39
C ILE A 240 9.08 -6.91 22.90
N SER A 241 10.20 -7.27 23.50
CA SER A 241 11.26 -6.35 23.90
C SER A 241 11.85 -5.71 22.63
N GLY A 242 11.55 -4.46 22.43
CA GLY A 242 12.18 -3.60 21.42
C GLY A 242 12.03 -2.16 21.88
N ALA A 243 13.12 -1.63 22.41
CA ALA A 243 13.18 -0.28 22.95
C ALA A 243 12.90 0.75 21.86
N ALA A 244 11.88 1.59 22.08
CA ALA A 244 11.71 2.81 21.32
C ALA A 244 12.88 3.73 21.60
N THR A 245 13.73 3.97 20.62
CA THR A 245 14.77 4.99 20.70
C THR A 245 14.30 6.23 19.95
N ASN A 246 14.25 7.32 20.69
CA ASN A 246 14.07 8.67 20.15
C ASN A 246 15.13 8.94 19.08
N SER A 247 14.70 9.15 17.86
CA SER A 247 15.58 9.60 16.79
C SER A 247 15.88 11.07 17.00
N ALA A 248 17.10 11.35 17.45
CA ALA A 248 17.64 12.70 17.47
C ALA A 248 17.86 13.19 16.04
N ALA A 249 17.46 14.42 15.77
CA ALA A 249 17.64 15.13 14.54
C ALA A 249 19.09 15.05 14.03
N LEU A 250 19.30 14.64 12.79
CA LEU A 250 20.56 14.73 12.09
C LEU A 250 20.48 15.83 11.01
N ALA A 251 21.43 16.74 11.14
CA ALA A 251 21.52 17.95 10.33
C ALA A 251 21.81 17.68 8.85
N SER A 252 21.29 18.58 8.03
CA SER A 252 21.31 18.66 6.59
C SER A 252 22.68 18.60 5.92
N GLY A 253 22.72 18.04 4.74
CA GLY A 253 23.68 18.41 3.71
C GLY A 253 24.14 17.30 2.78
N ALA A 254 23.39 17.02 1.75
CA ALA A 254 23.93 16.70 0.42
C ALA A 254 22.79 16.70 -0.62
N ARG A 255 22.94 17.52 -1.66
CA ARG A 255 22.05 17.52 -2.82
C ARG A 255 22.14 16.15 -3.50
N ALA A 256 21.07 15.36 -3.38
CA ALA A 256 20.86 14.23 -4.27
C ALA A 256 20.68 14.76 -5.69
N ALA A 257 21.36 14.14 -6.66
CA ALA A 257 21.12 14.37 -8.08
C ALA A 257 19.61 14.19 -8.34
N ALA A 258 19.04 15.05 -9.18
CA ALA A 258 17.63 15.02 -9.52
C ALA A 258 17.21 13.62 -10.00
N ILE A 259 16.63 12.85 -9.10
CA ILE A 259 16.11 11.53 -9.37
C ILE A 259 14.79 11.75 -10.11
N GLY A 260 14.68 11.21 -11.33
CA GLY A 260 13.46 11.33 -12.13
C GLY A 260 12.25 10.85 -11.34
N GLN A 261 11.26 11.72 -11.15
CA GLN A 261 10.08 11.45 -10.30
C GLN A 261 9.08 10.43 -10.89
N GLY A 262 9.43 9.74 -11.98
CA GLY A 262 8.57 8.79 -12.67
C GLY A 262 9.26 7.45 -12.95
N TRP A 263 8.45 6.49 -13.40
CA TRP A 263 8.97 5.22 -13.92
C TRP A 263 9.67 5.47 -15.27
N GLY A 264 10.87 4.92 -15.42
CA GLY A 264 11.69 5.09 -16.62
C GLY A 264 12.44 3.82 -16.99
N MET A 265 12.90 3.77 -18.25
CA MET A 265 13.81 2.71 -18.69
C MET A 265 15.23 3.05 -18.29
N LEU A 266 15.90 2.09 -17.68
CA LEU A 266 17.29 2.12 -17.26
C LEU A 266 18.07 1.05 -18.02
N ALA A 267 19.38 1.20 -18.13
CA ALA A 267 20.27 0.13 -18.57
C ALA A 267 21.10 -0.33 -17.36
N VAL A 268 20.78 -1.54 -16.85
CA VAL A 268 21.55 -2.16 -15.77
C VAL A 268 22.37 -3.30 -16.36
N GLU A 269 23.69 -3.19 -16.30
CA GLU A 269 24.63 -4.13 -16.94
C GLU A 269 24.30 -4.36 -18.44
N GLY A 270 23.93 -3.28 -19.15
CA GLY A 270 23.58 -3.31 -20.57
C GLY A 270 22.20 -3.90 -20.86
N ARG A 271 21.38 -4.21 -19.85
CA ARG A 271 20.04 -4.78 -20.02
C ARG A 271 18.96 -3.74 -19.75
N PRO A 272 17.91 -3.69 -20.56
CA PRO A 272 16.77 -2.81 -20.31
C PRO A 272 16.07 -3.23 -19.00
N THR A 273 15.91 -2.28 -18.12
CA THR A 273 15.32 -2.44 -16.81
C THR A 273 14.35 -1.29 -16.59
N LEU A 274 13.15 -1.58 -16.15
CA LEU A 274 12.19 -0.56 -15.71
C LEU A 274 12.52 -0.21 -14.27
N GLY A 275 12.70 1.07 -13.96
CA GLY A 275 13.08 1.48 -12.63
C GLY A 275 12.51 2.83 -12.21
N ARG A 276 12.48 3.02 -10.91
CA ARG A 276 12.17 4.29 -10.25
C ARG A 276 13.02 4.44 -9.00
N SER A 277 13.58 5.62 -8.82
CA SER A 277 14.26 6.01 -7.58
C SER A 277 13.38 6.93 -6.76
N HIS A 278 13.54 6.87 -5.44
CA HIS A 278 12.77 7.67 -4.50
C HIS A 278 13.65 8.05 -3.30
N PRO A 279 13.58 9.30 -2.80
CA PRO A 279 14.27 9.65 -1.56
C PRO A 279 13.66 8.85 -0.40
N LEU A 280 14.50 8.45 0.54
CA LEU A 280 14.11 7.87 1.80
C LEU A 280 14.20 8.95 2.86
N THR A 281 13.06 9.38 3.36
CA THR A 281 12.96 10.47 4.33
C THR A 281 12.30 9.97 5.62
N VAL A 282 12.69 10.54 6.75
CA VAL A 282 12.07 10.31 8.06
C VAL A 282 11.86 11.67 8.72
N GLU A 283 10.62 11.99 9.03
CA GLU A 283 10.22 13.26 9.67
C GLU A 283 10.74 14.51 8.94
N GLY A 284 10.83 14.45 7.60
CA GLY A 284 11.32 15.54 6.75
C GLY A 284 12.83 15.52 6.47
N ASP A 285 13.58 14.71 7.20
CA ASP A 285 15.02 14.55 6.97
C ASP A 285 15.29 13.43 5.95
N GLU A 286 16.01 13.75 4.89
CA GLU A 286 16.47 12.75 3.94
C GLU A 286 17.57 11.89 4.56
N ILE A 287 17.24 10.62 4.84
CA ILE A 287 18.15 9.63 5.42
C ILE A 287 18.82 8.74 4.36
N GLY A 288 18.37 8.86 3.10
CA GLY A 288 18.90 8.05 2.01
C GLY A 288 18.02 8.06 0.77
N ALA A 289 18.13 7.01 -0.04
CA ALA A 289 17.29 6.77 -1.20
C ALA A 289 17.05 5.28 -1.39
N PHE A 290 15.99 4.93 -2.12
CA PHE A 290 15.80 3.57 -2.59
C PHE A 290 15.44 3.55 -4.07
N GLU A 291 15.72 2.44 -4.71
CA GLU A 291 15.37 2.16 -6.09
C GLU A 291 14.56 0.88 -6.17
N LEU A 292 13.48 0.91 -6.93
CA LEU A 292 12.71 -0.27 -7.28
C LEU A 292 12.88 -0.53 -8.77
N LYS A 293 13.32 -1.75 -9.10
CA LYS A 293 13.69 -2.14 -10.47
C LYS A 293 12.97 -3.41 -10.88
N PHE A 294 12.50 -3.47 -12.13
CA PHE A 294 11.93 -4.65 -12.75
C PHE A 294 12.74 -4.99 -14.00
N ALA A 295 13.32 -6.18 -14.01
CA ALA A 295 14.11 -6.71 -15.12
C ALA A 295 13.46 -7.98 -15.67
N CYS A 296 13.90 -8.43 -16.85
CA CYS A 296 13.40 -9.67 -17.44
C CYS A 296 13.69 -10.88 -16.54
N GLY A 297 12.65 -11.64 -16.23
CA GLY A 297 12.70 -12.96 -15.63
C GLY A 297 12.53 -14.07 -16.65
N GLU A 298 11.66 -15.04 -16.38
CA GLU A 298 11.29 -16.05 -17.37
C GLU A 298 10.38 -15.44 -18.44
N PRO A 299 10.71 -15.56 -19.74
CA PRO A 299 9.95 -14.94 -20.83
C PRO A 299 8.45 -15.27 -20.74
N GLY A 300 7.62 -14.21 -20.76
CA GLY A 300 6.16 -14.33 -20.70
C GLY A 300 5.56 -14.74 -19.35
N ARG A 301 6.38 -15.03 -18.34
CA ARG A 301 5.92 -15.53 -17.04
C ARG A 301 6.10 -14.50 -15.91
N ASP A 302 7.31 -13.99 -15.75
CA ASP A 302 7.62 -13.11 -14.63
C ASP A 302 8.70 -12.06 -14.94
N TYR A 303 8.79 -11.09 -14.04
CA TYR A 303 9.89 -10.14 -13.95
C TYR A 303 10.63 -10.35 -12.63
N ILE A 304 11.94 -10.11 -12.65
CA ILE A 304 12.75 -10.04 -11.43
C ILE A 304 12.57 -8.64 -10.88
N VAL A 305 12.07 -8.54 -9.65
CA VAL A 305 12.01 -7.29 -8.92
C VAL A 305 13.21 -7.18 -8.00
N THR A 306 13.84 -6.01 -7.96
CA THR A 306 14.96 -5.69 -7.07
C THR A 306 14.67 -4.38 -6.36
N TYR A 307 14.72 -4.42 -5.05
CA TYR A 307 14.70 -3.26 -4.16
C TYR A 307 16.14 -3.00 -3.71
N VAL A 308 16.60 -1.78 -3.90
CA VAL A 308 17.94 -1.34 -3.46
C VAL A 308 17.75 -0.12 -2.58
N GLU A 309 18.18 -0.19 -1.34
CA GLU A 309 18.11 0.90 -0.39
C GLU A 309 19.51 1.35 -0.01
N GLN A 310 19.72 2.66 -0.01
CA GLN A 310 20.92 3.32 0.46
C GLN A 310 20.54 4.17 1.67
N ARG A 311 21.06 3.85 2.85
CA ARG A 311 20.87 4.63 4.07
C ARG A 311 22.19 5.21 4.57
N ARG A 312 22.15 6.44 5.07
CA ARG A 312 23.25 6.99 5.85
C ARG A 312 23.30 6.34 7.22
N VAL A 313 24.49 5.93 7.62
CA VAL A 313 24.77 5.40 8.95
C VAL A 313 24.99 6.57 9.90
N ALA A 314 24.23 6.62 10.99
CA ALA A 314 24.42 7.63 12.01
C ALA A 314 25.82 7.46 12.66
N GLU A 315 26.55 8.57 12.87
CA GLU A 315 27.88 8.60 13.50
C GLU A 315 27.90 8.05 14.94
N SER A 316 26.76 7.80 15.53
CA SER A 316 26.61 7.36 16.93
C SER A 316 27.00 5.91 17.20
N GLY A 317 27.52 5.16 16.23
CA GLY A 317 28.05 3.80 16.44
C GLY A 317 27.02 2.75 16.87
N ARG A 318 25.73 3.07 16.90
CA ARG A 318 24.66 2.08 17.09
C ARG A 318 24.43 1.32 15.80
N ALA A 319 24.27 0.02 15.95
CA ALA A 319 24.03 -0.93 14.88
C ALA A 319 23.07 -0.32 13.85
N THR A 320 23.55 -0.17 12.65
CA THR A 320 22.76 0.22 11.49
C THR A 320 21.62 -0.77 11.36
N ALA A 321 20.41 -0.26 11.27
CA ALA A 321 19.22 -1.06 11.06
C ALA A 321 19.37 -1.89 9.78
N VAL A 322 19.86 -3.13 9.95
CA VAL A 322 20.02 -4.06 8.85
C VAL A 322 18.62 -4.45 8.37
N LEU A 323 18.38 -4.34 7.09
CA LEU A 323 17.12 -4.73 6.49
C LEU A 323 16.90 -6.23 6.68
N SER A 324 15.85 -6.62 7.39
CA SER A 324 15.49 -8.01 7.66
C SER A 324 14.44 -8.54 6.70
N GLU A 325 13.44 -7.73 6.36
CA GLU A 325 12.36 -8.11 5.47
C GLU A 325 12.00 -6.98 4.50
N VAL A 326 11.63 -7.35 3.28
CA VAL A 326 11.04 -6.46 2.29
C VAL A 326 9.83 -7.15 1.69
N GLU A 327 8.68 -6.50 1.76
CA GLU A 327 7.48 -6.94 1.06
C GLU A 327 7.02 -5.84 0.12
N ILE A 328 6.65 -6.22 -1.09
CA ILE A 328 5.94 -5.33 -2.01
C ILE A 328 4.52 -5.84 -2.19
N SER A 329 3.55 -4.93 -2.16
CA SER A 329 2.16 -5.25 -2.45
C SER A 329 1.75 -4.57 -3.76
N LEU A 330 1.52 -5.38 -4.80
CA LEU A 330 1.07 -4.93 -6.12
C LEU A 330 -0.39 -5.34 -6.32
N ALA A 331 -1.24 -4.39 -6.66
CA ALA A 331 -2.67 -4.64 -6.86
C ALA A 331 -3.28 -5.49 -5.70
N GLY A 332 -2.89 -5.19 -4.46
CA GLY A 332 -3.35 -5.86 -3.25
C GLY A 332 -2.79 -7.28 -3.02
N LYS A 333 -1.83 -7.73 -3.84
CA LYS A 333 -1.17 -9.04 -3.68
C LYS A 333 0.23 -8.86 -3.10
N PRO A 334 0.54 -9.41 -1.93
CA PRO A 334 1.86 -9.30 -1.32
C PRO A 334 2.87 -10.22 -2.02
N VAL A 335 4.09 -9.73 -2.16
CA VAL A 335 5.25 -10.46 -2.66
C VAL A 335 6.42 -10.21 -1.71
N GLN A 336 6.89 -11.27 -1.06
CA GLN A 336 8.08 -11.20 -0.22
C GLN A 336 9.34 -11.17 -1.08
N LEU A 337 10.23 -10.22 -0.81
CA LEU A 337 11.54 -10.14 -1.42
C LEU A 337 12.56 -10.72 -0.43
N LYS A 338 13.45 -11.55 -0.95
CA LYS A 338 14.55 -12.08 -0.16
C LYS A 338 15.64 -11.03 -0.06
N VAL A 339 16.02 -10.64 1.15
CA VAL A 339 17.21 -9.82 1.39
C VAL A 339 18.44 -10.63 0.97
N VAL A 340 19.21 -10.12 0.02
CA VAL A 340 20.36 -10.82 -0.58
C VAL A 340 21.70 -10.24 -0.16
N ALA A 341 21.72 -8.98 0.25
CA ALA A 341 22.91 -8.29 0.75
C ALA A 341 22.52 -7.10 1.62
N SER A 342 23.32 -6.81 2.62
CA SER A 342 23.37 -5.55 3.36
C SER A 342 24.85 -5.28 3.64
N LEU A 343 25.44 -4.36 2.91
CA LEU A 343 26.88 -4.11 2.91
C LEU A 343 27.18 -2.63 3.13
N PRO A 344 28.14 -2.28 3.99
CA PRO A 344 28.67 -0.93 4.03
C PRO A 344 29.21 -0.56 2.66
N ARG A 345 29.02 0.67 2.22
CA ARG A 345 29.67 1.18 1.03
C ARG A 345 31.07 1.64 1.37
N ASP A 346 32.07 1.10 0.68
CA ASP A 346 33.48 1.37 0.95
C ASP A 346 33.77 2.88 0.97
N GLY A 347 34.40 3.33 2.06
CA GLY A 347 34.81 4.72 2.29
C GLY A 347 33.69 5.71 2.56
N THR A 348 32.47 5.24 2.81
CA THR A 348 31.32 6.10 3.13
C THR A 348 30.62 5.63 4.41
N SER A 349 29.85 6.53 5.03
CA SER A 349 28.92 6.19 6.13
C SER A 349 27.55 5.74 5.59
N GLU A 350 27.53 4.99 4.48
CA GLU A 350 26.29 4.51 3.85
C GLU A 350 26.20 2.99 3.92
N LEU A 351 24.99 2.49 4.18
CA LEU A 351 24.64 1.07 4.11
C LEU A 351 23.78 0.84 2.86
N ASN A 352 24.21 -0.09 2.04
CA ASN A 352 23.44 -0.55 0.88
C ASN A 352 22.77 -1.89 1.21
N SER A 353 21.45 -1.92 1.16
CA SER A 353 20.66 -3.15 1.32
C SER A 353 19.96 -3.51 0.02
N ILE A 354 20.01 -4.78 -0.35
CA ILE A 354 19.43 -5.29 -1.59
C ILE A 354 18.49 -6.44 -1.26
N ALA A 355 17.24 -6.34 -1.75
CA ALA A 355 16.31 -7.44 -1.71
C ALA A 355 15.80 -7.75 -3.12
N SER A 356 15.53 -9.02 -3.42
CA SER A 356 15.09 -9.46 -4.73
C SER A 356 14.03 -10.54 -4.66
N GLY A 357 13.14 -10.55 -5.65
CA GLY A 357 12.05 -11.51 -5.79
C GLY A 357 11.55 -11.60 -7.22
N ARG A 358 10.38 -12.21 -7.39
CA ARG A 358 9.72 -12.36 -8.69
C ARG A 358 8.29 -11.86 -8.61
N VAL A 359 7.84 -11.16 -9.63
CA VAL A 359 6.46 -10.73 -9.83
C VAL A 359 5.94 -11.25 -11.15
N SER A 360 4.71 -11.72 -11.20
CA SER A 360 4.13 -12.19 -12.47
C SER A 360 3.90 -11.03 -13.43
N VAL A 361 3.86 -11.37 -14.72
CA VAL A 361 3.55 -10.40 -15.79
C VAL A 361 2.19 -9.74 -15.53
N GLU A 362 1.21 -10.52 -15.05
CA GLU A 362 -0.14 -10.04 -14.75
C GLU A 362 -0.14 -9.02 -13.61
N MET A 363 0.65 -9.25 -12.54
CA MET A 363 0.75 -8.32 -11.41
C MET A 363 1.33 -6.98 -11.85
N LEU A 364 2.40 -6.99 -12.66
CA LEU A 364 3.02 -5.75 -13.14
C LEU A 364 2.12 -5.01 -14.14
N LYS A 365 1.39 -5.74 -15.00
CA LYS A 365 0.36 -5.16 -15.87
C LYS A 365 -0.78 -4.53 -15.07
N ALA A 366 -1.27 -5.22 -14.04
CA ALA A 366 -2.32 -4.68 -13.18
C ALA A 366 -1.87 -3.41 -12.44
N PHE A 367 -0.60 -3.34 -12.02
CA PHE A 367 -0.04 -2.12 -11.44
C PHE A 367 0.08 -0.99 -12.47
N ALA A 368 0.36 -1.30 -13.73
CA ALA A 368 0.44 -0.30 -14.80
C ALA A 368 -0.92 0.24 -15.25
N ASP A 369 -2.02 -0.39 -14.85
CA ASP A 369 -3.38 0.09 -15.13
C ASP A 369 -3.62 1.45 -14.44
N PRO A 370 -4.19 2.46 -15.14
CA PRO A 370 -4.51 3.75 -14.53
C PRO A 370 -5.43 3.69 -13.31
N GLY A 371 -6.24 2.62 -13.18
CA GLY A 371 -7.06 2.35 -12.00
C GLY A 371 -6.27 1.84 -10.78
N SER A 372 -5.08 1.26 -11.01
CA SER A 372 -4.18 0.79 -9.96
C SER A 372 -3.21 1.92 -9.58
N ARG A 373 -3.57 2.73 -8.60
CA ARG A 373 -2.87 3.99 -8.33
C ARG A 373 -1.48 3.85 -7.71
N SER A 374 -1.17 2.75 -7.02
CA SER A 374 0.11 2.61 -6.32
C SER A 374 0.44 1.16 -5.97
N LEU A 375 1.72 0.91 -5.75
CA LEU A 375 2.20 -0.25 -5.01
C LEU A 375 2.69 0.20 -3.62
N MET A 376 2.66 -0.72 -2.65
CA MET A 376 3.22 -0.51 -1.32
C MET A 376 4.54 -1.27 -1.21
N VAL A 377 5.56 -0.62 -0.68
CA VAL A 377 6.79 -1.27 -0.22
C VAL A 377 6.82 -1.18 1.30
N GLU A 378 6.82 -2.31 1.97
CA GLU A 378 7.01 -2.39 3.42
C GLU A 378 8.39 -2.99 3.69
N THR A 379 9.17 -2.33 4.53
CA THR A 379 10.48 -2.82 4.96
C THR A 379 10.52 -2.96 6.46
N SER A 380 11.15 -4.01 6.94
CA SER A 380 11.41 -4.24 8.36
C SER A 380 12.91 -4.28 8.61
N SER A 381 13.33 -3.66 9.70
CA SER A 381 14.66 -3.73 10.25
C SER A 381 14.53 -3.95 11.76
N ASP A 382 15.65 -4.18 12.44
CA ASP A 382 15.66 -4.40 13.90
C ASP A 382 15.05 -3.23 14.68
N ASP A 383 15.12 -2.00 14.13
CA ASP A 383 14.73 -0.78 14.83
C ASP A 383 13.42 -0.17 14.31
N ALA A 384 12.96 -0.49 13.09
CA ALA A 384 11.83 0.17 12.47
C ALA A 384 11.14 -0.65 11.38
N ILE A 385 9.85 -0.39 11.23
CA ILE A 385 9.06 -0.80 10.06
C ILE A 385 8.74 0.47 9.27
N THR A 386 8.99 0.45 7.97
CA THR A 386 8.61 1.54 7.07
C THR A 386 7.62 1.06 6.01
N ALA A 387 6.71 1.92 5.59
CA ALA A 387 5.84 1.65 4.47
C ALA A 387 5.86 2.83 3.50
N ILE A 388 6.15 2.55 2.24
CA ILE A 388 6.29 3.54 1.19
C ILE A 388 5.30 3.21 0.08
N ARG A 389 4.47 4.18 -0.26
CA ARG A 389 3.55 4.06 -1.39
C ARG A 389 4.17 4.68 -2.63
N ILE A 390 4.30 3.90 -3.69
CA ILE A 390 4.88 4.31 -4.97
C ILE A 390 3.77 4.37 -6.02
N GLY A 391 3.56 5.55 -6.62
CA GLY A 391 2.59 5.75 -7.70
C GLY A 391 3.01 5.05 -8.99
N ASN A 392 2.04 4.81 -9.88
CA ASN A 392 2.24 4.17 -11.17
C ASN A 392 2.42 5.17 -12.34
N ALA A 393 2.57 6.47 -12.06
CA ALA A 393 2.73 7.48 -13.10
C ALA A 393 3.91 7.17 -14.02
N GLY A 394 3.65 7.15 -15.33
CA GLY A 394 4.65 6.87 -16.36
C GLY A 394 4.86 5.39 -16.70
N ILE A 395 4.44 4.44 -15.85
CA ILE A 395 4.72 3.01 -16.08
C ILE A 395 4.02 2.47 -17.33
N ALA A 396 2.79 2.90 -17.60
CA ALA A 396 2.01 2.44 -18.75
C ALA A 396 2.69 2.76 -20.10
N GLN A 397 3.47 3.85 -20.16
CA GLN A 397 4.22 4.24 -21.37
C GLN A 397 5.47 3.39 -21.58
N VAL A 398 6.14 2.97 -20.50
CA VAL A 398 7.46 2.32 -20.57
C VAL A 398 7.41 0.79 -20.44
N LEU A 399 6.37 0.23 -19.79
CA LEU A 399 6.22 -1.21 -19.62
C LEU A 399 6.15 -2.00 -20.95
N PRO A 400 5.50 -1.53 -22.02
CA PRO A 400 5.52 -2.21 -23.33
C PRO A 400 6.95 -2.38 -23.88
N THR A 401 7.81 -1.39 -23.68
CA THR A 401 9.23 -1.45 -24.12
C THR A 401 10.00 -2.51 -23.35
N LEU A 402 9.82 -2.60 -22.02
CA LEU A 402 10.39 -3.68 -21.22
C LEU A 402 9.89 -5.05 -21.68
N ALA A 403 8.57 -5.20 -21.87
CA ALA A 403 7.97 -6.45 -22.31
C ALA A 403 8.50 -6.93 -23.66
N ALA A 404 8.62 -6.01 -24.63
CA ALA A 404 9.19 -6.31 -25.95
C ALA A 404 10.66 -6.76 -25.84
N SER A 405 11.44 -6.08 -25.00
CA SER A 405 12.85 -6.44 -24.76
C SER A 405 12.99 -7.82 -24.12
N CYS A 406 12.09 -8.17 -23.19
CA CYS A 406 12.09 -9.49 -22.55
C CYS A 406 11.65 -10.61 -23.50
N ALA A 407 10.72 -10.35 -24.42
CA ALA A 407 10.29 -11.29 -25.42
C ALA A 407 11.36 -11.59 -26.48
N ALA A 408 12.27 -10.66 -26.77
CA ALA A 408 13.35 -10.81 -27.74
C ALA A 408 14.46 -11.79 -27.32
N GLY A 409 14.29 -12.52 -26.19
CA GLY A 409 15.18 -13.63 -25.81
C GLY A 409 16.50 -13.22 -25.15
N GLN A 410 16.54 -12.08 -24.48
CA GLN A 410 17.71 -11.76 -23.65
C GLN A 410 17.81 -12.73 -22.45
N PRO A 411 19.00 -13.32 -22.16
CA PRO A 411 19.13 -14.28 -21.08
C PRO A 411 18.74 -13.65 -19.74
N PRO A 412 18.04 -14.40 -18.84
CA PRO A 412 17.64 -13.88 -17.54
C PRO A 412 18.85 -13.45 -16.71
N LEU A 413 18.67 -12.43 -15.85
CA LEU A 413 19.67 -12.06 -14.86
C LEU A 413 19.95 -13.29 -13.98
N ARG A 414 21.14 -13.87 -14.10
CA ARG A 414 21.65 -14.78 -13.08
C ARG A 414 21.91 -13.93 -11.83
N ASN A 415 21.43 -14.41 -10.67
CA ASN A 415 21.61 -13.72 -9.38
C ASN A 415 23.05 -13.20 -9.25
N SER A 416 23.22 -11.90 -9.42
CA SER A 416 24.54 -11.21 -9.43
C SER A 416 25.20 -11.14 -8.05
N ALA A 417 24.58 -11.69 -7.01
CA ALA A 417 25.17 -11.82 -5.69
C ALA A 417 26.50 -12.61 -5.66
N ARG A 418 26.82 -13.41 -6.69
CA ARG A 418 28.12 -14.12 -6.77
C ARG A 418 29.24 -13.35 -7.44
N ASN A 419 28.95 -12.30 -8.20
CA ASN A 419 30.00 -11.54 -8.94
C ASN A 419 30.54 -10.36 -8.16
N ALA A 420 29.78 -9.82 -7.20
CA ALA A 420 30.30 -8.77 -6.31
C ALA A 420 31.42 -9.28 -5.38
N MET A 421 31.50 -10.59 -5.12
CA MET A 421 32.57 -11.18 -4.30
C MET A 421 33.89 -11.44 -5.06
N ARG A 422 33.95 -11.23 -6.38
CA ARG A 422 35.16 -11.53 -7.18
C ARG A 422 35.90 -10.29 -7.67
N GLN A 423 35.44 -9.08 -7.45
CA GLN A 423 36.11 -7.84 -7.87
C GLN A 423 36.70 -7.04 -6.70
N GLY A 424 36.73 -7.58 -5.49
CA GLY A 424 37.39 -7.01 -4.32
C GLY A 424 38.40 -7.99 -3.75
N GLY A 425 39.36 -8.38 -4.60
CA GLY A 425 40.55 -9.13 -4.20
C GLY A 425 41.77 -8.50 -4.83
#